data_f8252f01289dcfbe05f263b3d4e12999
#
_entry.id   f8252f01289dcfbe05f263b3d4e12999
#
_cell.length_a   1.000
_cell.length_b   1.000
_cell.length_c   1.000
_cell.angle_alpha   90.00
_cell.angle_beta   90.00
_cell.angle_gamma   90.00
#
_symmetry.space_group_name_H-M   'P 1'
#
loop_
_entity.id
_entity.type
_entity.pdbx_description
1 polymer ?
#
loop_
_entity_poly.entity_id
_entity_poly.type
_entity_poly.pdbx_seq_one_letter_code
_entity_poly.pdbx_strand_id
1 'polypeptide(L)'
;MSFDVEYWNRDEPPDARRLRRRLELEGYTVFEWTDRPGTAYPPHEHAEDQSHWVVSGALTLVVGGEEYTLRAGDRDYMSAWTTHGARVEGAEPVVYLVGAKY
;
A
#
# COMPACT_ATOMS: atom_id res chain seq x y z
N MET A 1 16.31 -6.01 -5.42
CA MET A 1 15.08 -5.40 -4.90
C MET A 1 13.89 -6.07 -5.53
N SER A 2 12.84 -6.29 -4.76
CA SER A 2 11.65 -6.96 -5.28
C SER A 2 10.40 -6.13 -4.96
N PHE A 3 9.47 -6.17 -5.88
CA PHE A 3 8.18 -5.54 -5.74
C PHE A 3 7.13 -6.42 -6.39
N ASP A 4 6.02 -6.65 -5.71
CA ASP A 4 4.95 -7.49 -6.21
C ASP A 4 3.61 -6.97 -5.71
N VAL A 5 2.53 -7.30 -6.41
CA VAL A 5 1.19 -6.88 -6.05
C VAL A 5 0.30 -8.10 -5.93
N GLU A 6 -0.50 -8.11 -4.87
CA GLU A 6 -1.51 -9.15 -4.66
C GLU A 6 -2.88 -8.48 -4.71
N TYR A 7 -3.73 -8.92 -5.63
CA TYR A 7 -5.05 -8.33 -5.82
C TYR A 7 -6.09 -9.06 -4.98
N TRP A 8 -7.06 -8.28 -4.46
CA TRP A 8 -8.17 -8.81 -3.68
C TRP A 8 -9.10 -9.60 -4.58
N ASN A 9 -9.42 -10.83 -4.19
CA ASN A 9 -10.27 -11.71 -5.00
C ASN A 9 -11.42 -12.30 -4.19
N ARG A 10 -11.90 -11.57 -3.19
CA ARG A 10 -13.03 -11.98 -2.35
C ARG A 10 -14.23 -11.11 -2.60
N ASP A 11 -15.43 -11.66 -2.37
CA ASP A 11 -16.69 -10.96 -2.57
C ASP A 11 -16.94 -9.90 -1.49
N GLU A 12 -16.57 -10.21 -0.24
CA GLU A 12 -16.72 -9.24 0.85
C GLU A 12 -15.65 -8.17 0.79
N PRO A 13 -15.97 -6.94 1.23
CA PRO A 13 -14.97 -5.87 1.31
C PRO A 13 -13.91 -6.18 2.36
N PRO A 14 -12.72 -5.61 2.23
CA PRO A 14 -11.66 -5.81 3.23
C PRO A 14 -12.04 -5.17 4.57
N ASP A 15 -11.60 -5.81 5.65
CA ASP A 15 -11.82 -5.34 7.02
C ASP A 15 -10.46 -4.89 7.57
N ALA A 16 -10.34 -3.61 7.91
CA ALA A 16 -9.07 -3.02 8.33
C ALA A 16 -8.43 -3.75 9.52
N ARG A 17 -9.26 -4.20 10.48
CA ARG A 17 -8.74 -4.89 11.68
C ARG A 17 -8.14 -6.24 11.31
N ARG A 18 -8.77 -6.96 10.38
CA ARG A 18 -8.26 -8.25 9.92
C ARG A 18 -6.99 -8.08 9.10
N LEU A 19 -6.93 -7.06 8.25
CA LEU A 19 -5.74 -6.77 7.47
C LEU A 19 -4.57 -6.41 8.39
N ARG A 20 -4.81 -5.57 9.39
CA ARG A 20 -3.79 -5.20 10.37
C ARG A 20 -3.24 -6.44 11.08
N ARG A 21 -4.16 -7.30 11.57
CA ARG A 21 -3.74 -8.51 12.27
C ARG A 21 -2.89 -9.40 11.37
N ARG A 22 -3.25 -9.52 10.10
CA ARG A 22 -2.48 -10.32 9.15
C ARG A 22 -1.07 -9.76 8.97
N LEU A 23 -0.96 -8.44 8.78
CA LEU A 23 0.34 -7.79 8.65
C LEU A 23 1.19 -8.01 9.91
N GLU A 24 0.59 -7.87 11.09
CA GLU A 24 1.30 -8.08 12.36
C GLU A 24 1.80 -9.52 12.48
N LEU A 25 0.97 -10.49 12.07
CA LEU A 25 1.37 -11.90 12.07
C LEU A 25 2.51 -12.17 11.08
N GLU A 26 2.62 -11.37 10.04
CA GLU A 26 3.72 -11.46 9.07
C GLU A 26 4.99 -10.74 9.55
N GLY A 27 4.95 -10.10 10.71
CA GLY A 27 6.11 -9.46 11.30
C GLY A 27 6.21 -7.96 11.07
N TYR A 28 5.20 -7.34 10.47
CA TYR A 28 5.19 -5.90 10.23
C TYR A 28 4.73 -5.11 11.44
N THR A 29 5.32 -3.94 11.64
CA THR A 29 4.73 -2.88 12.44
C THR A 29 3.76 -2.13 11.53
N VAL A 30 2.54 -1.84 12.00
CA VAL A 30 1.46 -1.38 11.13
C VAL A 30 0.99 0.01 11.53
N PHE A 31 0.85 0.88 10.52
CA PHE A 31 0.29 2.22 10.67
C PHE A 31 -0.91 2.34 9.74
N GLU A 32 -1.96 3.04 10.17
CA GLU A 32 -3.07 3.38 9.30
C GLU A 32 -2.85 4.78 8.76
N TRP A 33 -3.09 4.97 7.47
CA TRP A 33 -2.80 6.22 6.78
C TRP A 33 -3.99 6.62 5.91
N THR A 34 -4.26 7.92 5.84
CA THR A 34 -5.30 8.47 4.98
C THR A 34 -4.71 9.62 4.18
N ASP A 35 -4.85 9.55 2.86
CA ASP A 35 -4.41 10.62 1.97
C ASP A 35 -5.59 11.15 1.17
N ARG A 36 -5.64 12.48 1.04
CA ARG A 36 -6.69 13.16 0.29
C ARG A 36 -6.46 13.04 -1.22
N PRO A 37 -7.51 13.21 -2.04
CA PRO A 37 -7.35 13.28 -3.48
C PRO A 37 -6.32 14.35 -3.87
N GLY A 38 -5.50 14.06 -4.86
CA GLY A 38 -4.45 14.96 -5.33
C GLY A 38 -3.15 14.86 -4.56
N THR A 39 -3.08 14.10 -3.47
CA THR A 39 -1.83 13.86 -2.76
C THR A 39 -0.85 13.13 -3.67
N ALA A 40 0.40 13.57 -3.68
CA ALA A 40 1.46 12.94 -4.47
C ALA A 40 2.75 12.89 -3.66
N TYR A 41 3.40 11.76 -3.70
CA TYR A 41 4.71 11.55 -3.07
C TYR A 41 5.73 11.34 -4.18
N PRO A 42 6.79 12.15 -4.24
CA PRO A 42 7.84 11.97 -5.25
C PRO A 42 8.61 10.67 -4.99
N PRO A 43 9.38 10.21 -5.97
CA PRO A 43 10.19 8.99 -5.79
C PRO A 43 11.09 9.09 -4.57
N HIS A 44 11.08 8.04 -3.77
CA HIS A 44 11.87 7.93 -2.52
C HIS A 44 12.10 6.45 -2.20
N GLU A 45 12.91 6.21 -1.18
CA GLU A 45 13.27 4.86 -0.72
C GLU A 45 13.10 4.77 0.79
N HIS A 46 12.91 3.54 1.27
CA HIS A 46 12.87 3.26 2.71
C HIS A 46 13.85 2.14 3.05
N ALA A 47 14.40 2.19 4.26
CA ALA A 47 15.35 1.19 4.74
C ALA A 47 14.68 -0.10 5.19
N GLU A 48 13.36 -0.09 5.35
CA GLU A 48 12.60 -1.28 5.75
C GLU A 48 11.84 -1.87 4.57
N ASP A 49 11.49 -3.15 4.69
CA ASP A 49 10.51 -3.76 3.81
C ASP A 49 9.15 -3.17 4.13
N GLN A 50 8.34 -2.93 3.12
CA GLN A 50 7.01 -2.36 3.31
C GLN A 50 5.93 -3.15 2.58
N SER A 51 4.72 -3.07 3.11
CA SER A 51 3.51 -3.54 2.43
C SER A 51 2.45 -2.48 2.62
N HIS A 52 1.84 -2.04 1.51
CA HIS A 52 0.72 -1.09 1.53
C HIS A 52 -0.53 -1.89 1.23
N TRP A 53 -1.50 -1.86 2.14
CA TRP A 53 -2.75 -2.62 1.99
C TRP A 53 -3.91 -1.65 2.02
N VAL A 54 -4.59 -1.49 0.88
CA VAL A 54 -5.66 -0.50 0.75
C VAL A 54 -6.93 -1.03 1.41
N VAL A 55 -7.53 -0.19 2.25
CA VAL A 55 -8.81 -0.48 2.91
C VAL A 55 -9.95 0.09 2.09
N SER A 56 -9.82 1.33 1.62
CA SER A 56 -10.84 1.99 0.80
C SER A 56 -10.18 3.02 -0.10
N GLY A 57 -10.84 3.33 -1.21
CA GLY A 57 -10.27 4.23 -2.20
C GLY A 57 -9.25 3.52 -3.09
N ALA A 58 -8.33 4.27 -3.64
CA ALA A 58 -7.29 3.73 -4.52
C ALA A 58 -5.98 4.49 -4.35
N LEU A 59 -4.87 3.76 -4.34
CA LEU A 59 -3.52 4.31 -4.27
C LEU A 59 -2.76 3.85 -5.50
N THR A 60 -2.19 4.79 -6.25
CA THR A 60 -1.36 4.45 -7.40
C THR A 60 0.10 4.54 -7.00
N LEU A 61 0.83 3.43 -7.13
CA LEU A 61 2.27 3.35 -6.88
C LEU A 61 2.99 3.42 -8.21
N VAL A 62 4.14 4.10 -8.22
CA VAL A 62 5.01 4.17 -9.40
C VAL A 62 6.32 3.51 -9.03
N VAL A 63 6.64 2.39 -9.67
CA VAL A 63 7.83 1.60 -9.38
C VAL A 63 8.47 1.19 -10.69
N GLY A 64 9.74 1.53 -10.89
CA GLY A 64 10.47 1.16 -12.10
C GLY A 64 9.85 1.73 -13.38
N GLY A 65 9.21 2.90 -13.31
CA GLY A 65 8.54 3.50 -14.45
C GLY A 65 7.15 2.93 -14.76
N GLU A 66 6.71 1.95 -13.99
CA GLU A 66 5.39 1.33 -14.14
C GLU A 66 4.44 1.83 -13.08
N GLU A 67 3.15 1.91 -13.41
CA GLU A 67 2.11 2.33 -12.47
C GLU A 67 1.28 1.14 -12.04
N TYR A 68 1.02 1.08 -10.74
CA TYR A 68 0.22 0.02 -10.12
C TYR A 68 -0.86 0.67 -9.26
N THR A 69 -2.11 0.50 -9.63
CA THR A 69 -3.22 1.05 -8.84
C THR A 69 -3.76 -0.03 -7.91
N LEU A 70 -3.64 0.22 -6.62
CA LEU A 70 -4.17 -0.66 -5.58
C LEU A 70 -5.53 -0.14 -5.15
N ARG A 71 -6.55 -0.98 -5.24
CA ARG A 71 -7.91 -0.67 -4.80
C ARG A 71 -8.21 -1.41 -3.50
N ALA A 72 -9.39 -1.24 -2.96
CA ALA A 72 -9.75 -1.86 -1.67
C ALA A 72 -9.43 -3.36 -1.65
N GLY A 73 -8.60 -3.76 -0.70
CA GLY A 73 -8.16 -5.14 -0.53
C GLY A 73 -6.85 -5.50 -1.24
N ASP A 74 -6.41 -4.70 -2.21
CA ASP A 74 -5.13 -4.94 -2.90
C ASP A 74 -3.97 -4.52 -2.01
N ARG A 75 -2.87 -5.25 -2.11
CA ARG A 75 -1.66 -4.93 -1.36
C ARG A 75 -0.42 -5.12 -2.24
N ASP A 76 0.66 -4.51 -1.82
CA ASP A 76 1.97 -4.77 -2.41
C ASP A 76 2.89 -5.47 -1.40
N TYR A 77 4.01 -5.94 -1.92
CA TYR A 77 5.16 -6.41 -1.16
C TYR A 77 6.36 -5.68 -1.75
N MET A 78 6.99 -4.84 -0.96
CA MET A 78 8.07 -3.97 -1.42
C MET A 78 9.30 -4.19 -0.56
N SER A 79 10.39 -4.69 -1.15
CA SER A 79 11.62 -4.88 -0.39
C SER A 79 12.26 -3.53 -0.05
N ALA A 80 13.08 -3.51 1.01
CA ALA A 80 13.86 -2.34 1.39
C ALA A 80 14.61 -1.76 0.19
N TRP A 81 14.76 -0.45 0.16
CA TRP A 81 15.51 0.30 -0.85
C TRP A 81 14.91 0.26 -2.26
N THR A 82 13.64 -0.09 -2.38
CA THR A 82 12.92 0.01 -3.65
C THR A 82 12.49 1.47 -3.85
N THR A 83 12.98 2.09 -4.92
CA THR A 83 12.58 3.45 -5.27
C THR A 83 11.15 3.45 -5.76
N HIS A 84 10.31 4.28 -5.17
CA HIS A 84 8.90 4.33 -5.55
C HIS A 84 8.30 5.72 -5.28
N GLY A 85 7.28 6.04 -6.04
CA GLY A 85 6.42 7.19 -5.77
C GLY A 85 4.99 6.72 -5.59
N ALA A 86 4.11 7.64 -5.20
CA ALA A 86 2.70 7.33 -5.02
C ALA A 86 1.86 8.56 -5.28
N ARG A 87 0.61 8.34 -5.69
CA ARG A 87 -0.34 9.44 -5.84
C ARG A 87 -1.76 8.94 -5.64
N VAL A 88 -2.64 9.87 -5.29
CA VAL A 88 -4.07 9.60 -5.11
C VAL A 88 -4.82 10.32 -6.22
N GLU A 89 -5.38 9.52 -7.14
CA GLU A 89 -6.18 10.02 -8.25
C GLU A 89 -7.66 9.86 -7.95
N GLY A 90 -8.50 10.53 -8.73
CA GLY A 90 -9.94 10.44 -8.54
C GLY A 90 -10.44 11.40 -7.48
N ALA A 91 -11.71 11.22 -7.06
CA ALA A 91 -12.40 12.15 -6.17
C ALA A 91 -12.45 11.68 -4.71
N GLU A 92 -12.00 10.44 -4.43
CA GLU A 92 -12.12 9.85 -3.11
C GLU A 92 -10.77 9.81 -2.41
N PRO A 93 -10.72 10.00 -1.08
CA PRO A 93 -9.50 9.76 -0.33
C PRO A 93 -9.19 8.27 -0.31
N VAL A 94 -7.93 7.93 -0.07
CA VAL A 94 -7.53 6.54 0.15
C VAL A 94 -7.21 6.33 1.62
N VAL A 95 -7.69 5.20 2.17
CA VAL A 95 -7.32 4.72 3.50
C VAL A 95 -6.55 3.43 3.30
N TYR A 96 -5.36 3.34 3.86
CA TYR A 96 -4.54 2.14 3.72
C TYR A 96 -3.69 1.89 4.95
N LEU A 97 -3.28 0.64 5.09
CA LEU A 97 -2.35 0.25 6.14
C LEU A 97 -0.95 0.20 5.56
N VAL A 98 0.01 0.70 6.31
CA VAL A 98 1.43 0.60 5.95
C VAL A 98 2.09 -0.34 6.94
N GLY A 99 2.55 -1.48 6.45
CA GLY A 99 3.37 -2.39 7.23
C GLY A 99 4.84 -2.11 6.94
N ALA A 100 5.65 -2.06 7.98
CA ALA A 100 7.09 -1.82 7.86
C ALA A 100 7.86 -2.80 8.74
N LYS A 101 8.96 -3.36 8.22
CA LYS A 101 9.84 -4.22 9.00
C LYS A 101 11.26 -4.19 8.44
N TYR A 102 12.20 -4.22 9.35
CA TYR A 102 13.63 -4.30 9.01
C TYR A 102 14.08 -5.72 8.83
#